data_e2d416b3c7b3f61ca4e53842bc7a258c
#
_entry.id   e2d416b3c7b3f61ca4e53842bc7a258c
#
_cell.length_a   1.000
_cell.length_b   1.000
_cell.length_c   1.000
_cell.angle_alpha   90.00
_cell.angle_beta   90.00
_cell.angle_gamma   90.00
#
_symmetry.space_group_name_H-M   'P 1'
#
loop_
_entity.id
_entity.type
_entity.pdbx_description
1 polymer ?
#
loop_
_entity_poly.entity_id
_entity_poly.type
_entity_poly.pdbx_seq_one_letter_code
_entity_poly.pdbx_strand_id
1 'polypeptide(L)'
;LISSVLGGIVTKNRYKEIGWFPVRLTEEGRASPLFSALPDRFIALHWHGDTFSMPPGASRMAESDACPNQAFILGKAIGLQFHLESNPESMKRLIDHCAEELTSGPYVQMPEDLAAAQESYDGLRVLMESLLDRIERELGH
;
A
#
# COMPACT_ATOMS: atom_id res chain seq x y z
N LEU A 1 3.19 9.31 7.35
CA LEU A 1 2.55 10.51 7.99
C LEU A 1 1.48 10.11 8.99
N ILE A 2 0.41 9.41 8.59
CA ILE A 2 -0.70 9.11 9.50
C ILE A 2 -0.25 8.29 10.72
N SER A 3 0.66 7.32 10.55
CA SER A 3 1.20 6.53 11.66
C SER A 3 1.91 7.41 12.70
N SER A 4 2.76 8.37 12.26
CA SER A 4 3.49 9.24 13.19
C SER A 4 2.57 10.19 13.96
N VAL A 5 1.50 10.66 13.34
CA VAL A 5 0.47 11.47 14.03
C VAL A 5 -0.25 10.67 15.11
N LEU A 6 -0.40 9.37 14.92
CA LEU A 6 -1.08 8.45 15.84
C LEU A 6 -0.14 7.77 16.85
N GLY A 7 1.13 8.23 16.95
CA GLY A 7 2.10 7.74 17.92
C GLY A 7 3.01 6.63 17.42
N GLY A 8 2.96 6.28 16.15
CA GLY A 8 3.94 5.40 15.53
C GLY A 8 5.23 6.13 15.17
N ILE A 9 6.30 5.37 14.93
CA ILE A 9 7.61 5.89 14.56
C ILE A 9 7.93 5.48 13.12
N VAL A 10 8.33 6.45 12.30
CA VAL A 10 8.80 6.21 10.93
C VAL A 10 10.30 5.95 10.95
N THR A 11 10.73 4.88 10.31
CA THR A 11 12.14 4.48 10.19
C THR A 11 12.44 4.00 8.78
N LYS A 12 13.72 3.84 8.44
CA LYS A 12 14.12 3.20 7.19
C LYS A 12 13.68 1.73 7.19
N ASN A 13 13.04 1.30 6.10
CA ASN A 13 12.79 -0.11 5.88
C ASN A 13 14.10 -0.82 5.47
N ARG A 14 14.17 -2.12 5.70
CA ARG A 14 15.32 -2.94 5.28
C ARG A 14 15.54 -2.88 3.78
N TYR A 15 14.46 -2.86 3.01
CA TYR A 15 14.48 -2.80 1.55
C TYR A 15 13.67 -1.59 1.07
N LYS A 16 14.13 -0.93 0.00
CA LYS A 16 13.23 -0.13 -0.82
C LYS A 16 12.24 -1.08 -1.52
N GLU A 17 10.99 -0.67 -1.59
CA GLU A 17 9.95 -1.41 -2.30
C GLU A 17 9.32 -0.45 -3.31
N ILE A 18 9.73 -0.58 -4.57
CA ILE A 18 9.29 0.28 -5.68
C ILE A 18 8.90 -0.63 -6.84
N GLY A 19 7.62 -0.69 -7.14
CA GLY A 19 7.08 -1.51 -8.22
C GLY A 19 5.80 -2.23 -7.87
N TRP A 20 5.45 -3.20 -8.69
CA TRP A 20 4.26 -4.01 -8.62
C TRP A 20 4.55 -5.29 -7.84
N PHE A 21 4.17 -5.33 -6.57
CA PHE A 21 4.44 -6.46 -5.69
C PHE A 21 3.19 -6.92 -4.93
N PRO A 22 3.16 -8.21 -4.53
CA PRO A 22 2.05 -8.76 -3.78
C PRO A 22 1.93 -8.15 -2.38
N VAL A 23 0.70 -7.84 -2.00
CA VAL A 23 0.28 -7.56 -0.63
C VAL A 23 -0.58 -8.72 -0.16
N ARG A 24 -0.40 -9.13 1.10
CA ARG A 24 -1.21 -10.16 1.76
C ARG A 24 -1.96 -9.55 2.93
N LEU A 25 -3.23 -9.91 3.07
CA LEU A 25 -3.97 -9.59 4.29
C LEU A 25 -3.45 -10.45 5.45
N THR A 26 -3.32 -9.84 6.62
CA THR A 26 -3.09 -10.57 7.87
C THR A 26 -4.35 -11.32 8.29
N GLU A 27 -4.30 -12.10 9.37
CA GLU A 27 -5.49 -12.72 9.94
C GLU A 27 -6.52 -11.65 10.36
N GLU A 28 -6.04 -10.58 11.04
CA GLU A 28 -6.86 -9.43 11.40
C GLU A 28 -7.42 -8.70 10.16
N GLY A 29 -6.63 -8.60 9.09
CA GLY A 29 -7.07 -8.01 7.83
C GLY A 29 -8.23 -8.79 7.21
N ARG A 30 -8.12 -10.12 7.15
CA ARG A 30 -9.20 -10.99 6.65
C ARG A 30 -10.46 -10.93 7.51
N ALA A 31 -10.30 -10.81 8.82
CA ALA A 31 -11.42 -10.68 9.77
C ALA A 31 -12.00 -9.26 9.84
N SER A 32 -11.30 -8.25 9.29
CA SER A 32 -11.74 -6.87 9.32
C SER A 32 -12.96 -6.64 8.42
N PRO A 33 -14.04 -6.02 8.90
CA PRO A 33 -15.15 -5.63 8.04
C PRO A 33 -14.73 -4.78 6.84
N LEU A 34 -13.70 -3.93 6.99
CA LEU A 34 -13.21 -3.05 5.93
C LEU A 34 -12.32 -3.78 4.93
N PHE A 35 -11.28 -4.47 5.42
CA PHE A 35 -10.27 -5.08 4.56
C PHE A 35 -10.72 -6.41 3.92
N SER A 36 -11.74 -7.07 4.47
CA SER A 36 -12.35 -8.26 3.86
C SER A 36 -13.01 -7.99 2.48
N ALA A 37 -13.13 -6.72 2.09
CA ALA A 37 -13.52 -6.34 0.72
C ALA A 37 -12.40 -6.60 -0.30
N LEU A 38 -11.15 -6.72 0.15
CA LEU A 38 -10.00 -7.01 -0.69
C LEU A 38 -9.72 -8.52 -0.74
N PRO A 39 -9.12 -9.03 -1.83
CA PRO A 39 -8.63 -10.42 -1.86
C PRO A 39 -7.58 -10.66 -0.77
N ASP A 40 -7.43 -11.92 -0.32
CA ASP A 40 -6.39 -12.31 0.66
C ASP A 40 -4.98 -11.97 0.17
N ARG A 41 -4.78 -11.98 -1.14
CA ARG A 41 -3.55 -11.57 -1.81
C ARG A 41 -3.90 -10.83 -3.09
N PHE A 42 -3.23 -9.69 -3.31
CA PHE A 42 -3.40 -8.86 -4.50
C PHE A 42 -2.09 -8.15 -4.85
N ILE A 43 -1.95 -7.74 -6.10
CA ILE A 43 -0.82 -6.91 -6.54
C ILE A 43 -1.18 -5.45 -6.32
N ALA A 44 -0.30 -4.71 -5.67
CA ALA A 44 -0.39 -3.27 -5.51
C ALA A 44 0.87 -2.58 -6.02
N LEU A 45 0.77 -1.29 -6.24
CA LEU A 45 1.93 -0.46 -6.55
C LEU A 45 2.57 0.00 -5.24
N HIS A 46 3.90 -0.08 -5.18
CA HIS A 46 4.72 0.39 -4.06
C HIS A 46 5.69 1.47 -4.54
N TRP A 47 5.91 2.47 -3.71
CA TRP A 47 6.97 3.47 -3.87
C TRP A 47 7.36 4.00 -2.51
N HIS A 48 8.19 3.24 -1.79
CA HIS A 48 8.66 3.65 -0.47
C HIS A 48 10.01 3.02 -0.11
N GLY A 49 10.76 3.71 0.74
CA GLY A 49 11.99 3.23 1.37
C GLY A 49 11.91 3.27 2.90
N ASP A 50 10.87 3.88 3.42
CA ASP A 50 10.60 3.95 4.84
C ASP A 50 9.51 2.94 5.24
N THR A 51 9.48 2.63 6.53
CA THR A 51 8.42 1.87 7.17
C THR A 51 7.98 2.60 8.44
N PHE A 52 7.01 2.04 9.14
CA PHE A 52 6.50 2.62 10.38
C PHE A 52 6.25 1.52 11.42
N SER A 53 6.36 1.87 12.70
CA SER A 53 5.83 1.00 13.75
C SER A 53 4.31 1.12 13.82
N MET A 54 3.64 0.06 14.25
CA MET A 54 2.21 0.13 14.51
C MET A 54 1.94 1.22 15.56
N PRO A 55 1.02 2.17 15.31
CA PRO A 55 0.55 3.07 16.36
C PRO A 55 -0.01 2.28 17.54
N PRO A 56 0.13 2.77 18.79
CA PRO A 56 -0.43 2.09 19.95
C PRO A 56 -1.93 1.80 19.79
N GLY A 57 -2.31 0.54 19.96
CA GLY A 57 -3.71 0.08 19.79
C GLY A 57 -4.16 -0.16 18.35
N ALA A 58 -3.32 0.08 17.35
CA ALA A 58 -3.63 -0.22 15.96
C ALA A 58 -3.52 -1.72 15.67
N SER A 59 -4.35 -2.20 14.75
CA SER A 59 -4.28 -3.56 14.21
C SER A 59 -3.67 -3.55 12.82
N ARG A 60 -2.75 -4.48 12.57
CA ARG A 60 -2.09 -4.65 11.26
C ARG A 60 -3.04 -5.39 10.31
N MET A 61 -3.33 -4.78 9.17
CA MET A 61 -4.26 -5.33 8.19
C MET A 61 -3.58 -6.03 7.03
N ALA A 62 -2.39 -5.59 6.63
CA ALA A 62 -1.69 -6.12 5.47
C ALA A 62 -0.17 -6.06 5.63
N GLU A 63 0.52 -6.93 4.87
CA GLU A 63 1.97 -7.08 4.83
C GLU A 63 2.46 -7.41 3.41
N SER A 64 3.76 -7.19 3.13
CA SER A 64 4.46 -7.68 1.95
C SER A 64 5.77 -8.38 2.33
N ASP A 65 6.43 -9.02 1.36
CA ASP A 65 7.71 -9.66 1.61
C ASP A 65 8.83 -8.67 1.96
N ALA A 66 8.76 -7.46 1.40
CA ALA A 66 9.73 -6.40 1.66
C ALA A 66 9.45 -5.63 2.96
N CYS A 67 8.19 -5.55 3.38
CA CYS A 67 7.76 -4.71 4.50
C CYS A 67 6.58 -5.34 5.25
N PRO A 68 6.73 -5.62 6.56
CA PRO A 68 5.66 -6.24 7.33
C PRO A 68 4.50 -5.31 7.64
N ASN A 69 4.69 -3.99 7.54
CA ASN A 69 3.66 -3.00 7.89
C ASN A 69 3.17 -2.27 6.64
N GLN A 70 2.20 -2.85 5.96
CA GLN A 70 1.63 -2.30 4.73
C GLN A 70 0.29 -1.59 4.95
N ALA A 71 -0.44 -1.97 5.98
CA ALA A 71 -1.71 -1.32 6.31
C ALA A 71 -2.09 -1.53 7.77
N PHE A 72 -2.80 -0.57 8.34
CA PHE A 72 -3.35 -0.66 9.69
C PHE A 72 -4.70 0.05 9.83
N ILE A 73 -5.42 -0.31 10.89
CA ILE A 73 -6.60 0.42 11.38
C ILE A 73 -6.39 0.82 12.83
N LEU A 74 -6.77 2.03 13.18
CA LEU A 74 -6.90 2.54 14.55
C LEU A 74 -8.18 3.37 14.66
N GLY A 75 -9.22 2.83 15.28
CA GLY A 75 -10.53 3.46 15.32
C GLY A 75 -11.08 3.68 13.90
N LYS A 76 -11.28 4.95 13.51
CA LYS A 76 -11.71 5.33 12.15
C LYS A 76 -10.55 5.67 11.21
N ALA A 77 -9.31 5.64 11.71
CA ALA A 77 -8.15 5.93 10.89
C ALA A 77 -7.67 4.66 10.16
N ILE A 78 -7.44 4.78 8.86
CA ILE A 78 -6.91 3.73 7.98
C ILE A 78 -5.60 4.24 7.41
N GLY A 79 -4.51 3.50 7.62
CA GLY A 79 -3.20 3.78 7.03
C GLY A 79 -2.84 2.74 5.98
N LEU A 80 -2.45 3.20 4.79
CA LEU A 80 -1.94 2.36 3.69
C LEU A 80 -0.53 2.81 3.34
N GLN A 81 0.39 1.87 3.17
CA GLN A 81 1.74 2.10 2.66
C GLN A 81 1.78 1.95 1.13
N PHE A 82 1.08 0.96 0.61
CA PHE A 82 0.93 0.73 -0.83
C PHE A 82 -0.06 1.71 -1.46
N HIS A 83 -0.03 1.79 -2.79
CA HIS A 83 -0.83 2.73 -3.57
C HIS A 83 -1.87 1.98 -4.41
N LEU A 84 -3.13 2.36 -4.28
CA LEU A 84 -4.24 1.90 -5.10
C LEU A 84 -4.77 3.01 -6.02
N GLU A 85 -4.39 4.27 -5.76
CA GLU A 85 -4.84 5.47 -6.46
C GLU A 85 -4.06 5.77 -7.75
N SER A 86 -2.98 5.03 -8.00
CA SER A 86 -2.07 5.31 -9.11
C SER A 86 -2.70 4.99 -10.47
N ASN A 87 -2.26 5.75 -11.47
CA ASN A 87 -2.62 5.59 -12.88
C ASN A 87 -1.37 5.80 -13.76
N PRO A 88 -1.44 5.53 -15.08
CA PRO A 88 -0.28 5.66 -15.96
C PRO A 88 0.36 7.05 -15.95
N GLU A 89 -0.45 8.10 -15.82
CA GLU A 89 0.06 9.49 -15.81
C GLU A 89 0.80 9.80 -14.51
N SER A 90 0.27 9.39 -13.36
CA SER A 90 0.94 9.58 -12.07
C SER A 90 2.22 8.77 -11.98
N MET A 91 2.25 7.55 -12.52
CA MET A 91 3.45 6.73 -12.61
C MET A 91 4.51 7.37 -13.49
N LYS A 92 4.11 7.89 -14.67
CA LYS A 92 5.05 8.59 -15.55
C LYS A 92 5.69 9.78 -14.83
N ARG A 93 4.91 10.58 -14.10
CA ARG A 93 5.43 11.70 -13.31
C ARG A 93 6.38 11.25 -12.22
N LEU A 94 6.11 10.15 -11.52
CA LEU A 94 7.02 9.59 -10.52
C LEU A 94 8.35 9.19 -11.16
N ILE A 95 8.34 8.47 -12.27
CA ILE A 95 9.55 8.07 -13.00
C ILE A 95 10.34 9.31 -13.46
N ASP A 96 9.65 10.30 -14.02
CA ASP A 96 10.31 11.51 -14.55
C ASP A 96 10.97 12.36 -13.44
N HIS A 97 10.40 12.37 -12.22
CA HIS A 97 10.85 13.26 -11.14
C HIS A 97 11.60 12.56 -10.00
N CYS A 98 11.48 11.24 -9.89
CA CYS A 98 12.06 10.46 -8.78
C CYS A 98 12.92 9.29 -9.28
N ALA A 99 13.47 9.39 -10.49
CA ALA A 99 14.30 8.33 -11.10
C ALA A 99 15.53 7.98 -10.24
N GLU A 100 16.06 8.92 -9.47
CA GLU A 100 17.18 8.71 -8.57
C GLU A 100 16.86 7.76 -7.40
N GLU A 101 15.59 7.52 -7.12
CA GLU A 101 15.18 6.53 -6.13
C GLU A 101 15.24 5.09 -6.65
N LEU A 102 15.27 4.89 -7.98
CA LEU A 102 15.32 3.60 -8.66
C LEU A 102 16.73 3.01 -8.59
N THR A 103 17.16 2.69 -7.39
CA THR A 103 18.44 2.00 -7.14
C THR A 103 18.26 0.50 -7.18
N SER A 104 19.28 -0.23 -7.66
CA SER A 104 19.24 -1.70 -7.70
C SER A 104 18.90 -2.31 -6.35
N GLY A 105 17.96 -3.24 -6.31
CA GLY A 105 17.52 -3.93 -5.11
C GLY A 105 16.51 -5.05 -5.42
N PRO A 106 16.31 -5.99 -4.49
CA PRO A 106 15.46 -7.16 -4.72
C PRO A 106 13.97 -6.80 -4.90
N TYR A 107 13.55 -5.63 -4.43
CA TYR A 107 12.18 -5.13 -4.51
C TYR A 107 12.10 -3.77 -5.21
N VAL A 108 13.00 -3.51 -6.16
CA VAL A 108 12.98 -2.30 -6.98
C VAL A 108 12.91 -2.69 -8.45
N GLN A 109 11.81 -2.37 -9.10
CA GLN A 109 11.63 -2.54 -10.53
C GLN A 109 12.19 -1.33 -11.29
N MET A 110 12.72 -1.59 -12.48
CA MET A 110 13.24 -0.52 -13.35
C MET A 110 12.09 0.12 -14.15
N PRO A 111 12.32 1.30 -14.79
CA PRO A 111 11.27 2.03 -15.48
C PRO A 111 10.46 1.21 -16.49
N GLU A 112 11.10 0.28 -17.17
CA GLU A 112 10.45 -0.59 -18.17
C GLU A 112 9.39 -1.52 -17.53
N ASP A 113 9.68 -2.02 -16.32
CA ASP A 113 8.77 -2.89 -15.57
C ASP A 113 7.69 -2.08 -14.83
N LEU A 114 8.02 -0.85 -14.45
CA LEU A 114 7.07 0.08 -13.82
C LEU A 114 6.01 0.57 -14.81
N ALA A 115 6.34 0.70 -16.09
CA ALA A 115 5.42 1.04 -17.16
C ALA A 115 4.49 -0.15 -17.47
N ALA A 116 3.72 -0.56 -16.46
CA ALA A 116 2.84 -1.72 -16.52
C ALA A 116 1.70 -1.53 -17.55
N ALA A 117 1.11 -2.66 -17.94
CA ALA A 117 -0.05 -2.68 -18.79
C ALA A 117 -1.27 -1.97 -18.11
N GLN A 118 -2.18 -1.47 -18.93
CA GLN A 118 -3.39 -0.77 -18.45
C GLN A 118 -4.20 -1.63 -17.48
N GLU A 119 -4.26 -2.95 -17.69
CA GLU A 119 -4.98 -3.90 -16.84
C GLU A 119 -4.49 -3.88 -15.39
N SER A 120 -3.20 -3.60 -15.15
CA SER A 120 -2.66 -3.48 -13.79
C SER A 120 -3.25 -2.28 -13.06
N TYR A 121 -3.40 -1.14 -13.75
CA TYR A 121 -4.03 0.05 -13.19
C TYR A 121 -5.55 -0.12 -13.02
N ASP A 122 -6.20 -0.81 -13.94
CA ASP A 122 -7.62 -1.17 -13.81
C ASP A 122 -7.83 -2.07 -12.58
N GLY A 123 -6.90 -2.98 -12.32
CA GLY A 123 -6.88 -3.80 -11.10
C GLY A 123 -6.77 -2.97 -9.82
N LEU A 124 -5.88 -1.97 -9.77
CA LEU A 124 -5.78 -1.03 -8.63
C LEU A 124 -7.09 -0.29 -8.41
N ARG A 125 -7.72 0.19 -9.49
CA ARG A 125 -8.99 0.91 -9.41
C ARG A 125 -10.09 0.05 -8.81
N VAL A 126 -10.22 -1.20 -9.23
CA VAL A 126 -11.20 -2.15 -8.67
C VAL A 126 -10.98 -2.38 -7.18
N LEU A 127 -9.71 -2.52 -6.74
CA LEU A 127 -9.37 -2.67 -5.33
C LEU A 127 -9.73 -1.40 -4.54
N MET A 128 -9.41 -0.23 -5.08
CA MET A 128 -9.73 1.06 -4.44
C MET A 128 -11.25 1.25 -4.31
N GLU A 129 -12.01 1.03 -5.38
CA GLU A 129 -13.47 1.14 -5.37
C GLU A 129 -14.07 0.18 -4.34
N SER A 130 -13.60 -1.08 -4.29
CA SER A 130 -14.07 -2.07 -3.31
C SER A 130 -13.83 -1.63 -1.87
N LEU A 131 -12.66 -1.04 -1.60
CA LEU A 131 -12.32 -0.53 -0.27
C LEU A 131 -13.18 0.69 0.10
N LEU A 132 -13.31 1.65 -0.83
CA LEU A 132 -14.11 2.86 -0.62
C LEU A 132 -15.60 2.55 -0.39
N ASP A 133 -16.18 1.67 -1.20
CA ASP A 133 -17.56 1.22 -1.03
C ASP A 133 -17.78 0.57 0.34
N ARG A 134 -16.79 -0.18 0.81
CA ARG A 134 -16.87 -0.80 2.14
C ARG A 134 -16.72 0.25 3.25
N ILE A 135 -15.83 1.22 3.10
CA ILE A 135 -15.69 2.34 4.04
C ILE A 135 -17.00 3.11 4.15
N GLU A 136 -17.64 3.41 3.01
CA GLU A 136 -18.92 4.12 2.99
C GLU A 136 -20.01 3.34 3.75
N ARG A 137 -20.10 2.03 3.53
CA ARG A 137 -21.10 1.17 4.21
C ARG A 137 -20.87 1.04 5.71
N GLU A 138 -19.62 0.92 6.14
CA GLU A 138 -19.28 0.62 7.55
C GLU A 138 -19.11 1.90 8.39
N LEU A 139 -18.67 3.00 7.78
CA LEU A 139 -18.34 4.26 8.47
C LEU A 139 -19.18 5.46 8.02
N GLY A 140 -19.84 5.35 6.87
CA GLY A 140 -20.74 6.38 6.36
C GLY A 140 -22.07 6.41 7.12
N HIS A 141 -22.54 7.58 7.45
CA HIS A 141 -23.83 7.79 8.14
C HIS A 141 -24.63 8.87 7.43
#